data_f344b7b19f6dac460c47410631e4a5ea
#
_entry.id   f344b7b19f6dac460c47410631e4a5ea
#
_cell.length_a   1.000
_cell.length_b   1.000
_cell.length_c   1.000
_cell.angle_alpha   90.00
_cell.angle_beta   90.00
_cell.angle_gamma   90.00
#
_symmetry.space_group_name_H-M   'P 1'
#
loop_
_entity.id
_entity.type
_entity.pdbx_description
1 polymer ?
#
loop_
_entity_poly.entity_id
_entity_poly.type
_entity_poly.pdbx_seq_one_letter_code
_entity_poly.pdbx_strand_id
1 'polypeptide(L)'
;MIVQLTPELSTQITLHAFLLWASVGFLMPVGIIIIRVSHRVHCITKLRALFYAHLIVQTVAILLATAAAVLSVINFDNSFSNTHQRLGAALYALIWIQPVVAVLRPHRGTKIRGVWYLLHWLLGTGVCVLGVANVYVGLRTYRERTSRSVSLWAALLTAEVSIVAVVYLLQDKWEYLMKQARVGDEQVTPSPLGGSHKGSEMVS
;
A
#
# COMPACT_ATOMS: atom_id res chain seq x y z
N MET A 1 -3.57 -33.75 -11.83
CA MET A 1 -4.26 -33.83 -13.12
C MET A 1 -3.98 -32.54 -13.88
N ILE A 2 -3.39 -32.59 -15.06
CA ILE A 2 -3.10 -31.40 -15.89
C ILE A 2 -4.41 -31.01 -16.57
N VAL A 3 -4.79 -29.73 -16.42
CA VAL A 3 -6.02 -29.16 -17.00
C VAL A 3 -5.71 -28.70 -18.43
N GLN A 4 -6.47 -29.17 -19.40
CA GLN A 4 -6.47 -28.64 -20.75
C GLN A 4 -7.15 -27.25 -20.73
N LEU A 5 -6.39 -26.20 -21.03
CA LEU A 5 -6.91 -24.84 -21.07
C LEU A 5 -7.64 -24.60 -22.40
N THR A 6 -8.96 -24.40 -22.32
CA THR A 6 -9.70 -23.79 -23.43
C THR A 6 -9.31 -22.31 -23.55
N PRO A 7 -9.43 -21.69 -24.74
CA PRO A 7 -9.16 -20.25 -24.91
C PRO A 7 -9.99 -19.39 -23.96
N GLU A 8 -11.24 -19.74 -23.72
CA GLU A 8 -12.14 -19.05 -22.81
C GLU A 8 -11.66 -19.12 -21.35
N LEU A 9 -11.37 -20.31 -20.83
CA LEU A 9 -10.84 -20.52 -19.48
C LEU A 9 -9.51 -19.78 -19.29
N SER A 10 -8.63 -19.79 -20.30
CA SER A 10 -7.37 -19.05 -20.26
C SER A 10 -7.59 -17.55 -20.12
N THR A 11 -8.57 -16.99 -20.84
CA THR A 11 -8.94 -15.56 -20.75
C THR A 11 -9.50 -15.21 -19.37
N GLN A 12 -10.39 -16.04 -18.83
CA GLN A 12 -10.99 -15.85 -17.51
C GLN A 12 -9.92 -15.89 -16.38
N ILE A 13 -8.98 -16.83 -16.45
CA ILE A 13 -7.87 -16.91 -15.50
C ILE A 13 -6.98 -15.67 -15.60
N THR A 14 -6.66 -15.22 -16.82
CA THR A 14 -5.83 -14.05 -17.05
C THR A 14 -6.52 -12.79 -16.51
N LEU A 15 -7.81 -12.62 -16.76
CA LEU A 15 -8.58 -11.50 -16.25
C LEU A 15 -8.66 -11.51 -14.72
N HIS A 16 -8.93 -12.65 -14.10
CA HIS A 16 -8.92 -12.82 -12.65
C HIS A 16 -7.56 -12.43 -12.05
N ALA A 17 -6.46 -12.95 -12.61
CA ALA A 17 -5.12 -12.64 -12.16
C ALA A 17 -4.77 -11.15 -12.30
N PHE A 18 -5.15 -10.53 -13.43
CA PHE A 18 -4.93 -9.11 -13.69
C PHE A 18 -5.71 -8.21 -12.72
N LEU A 19 -6.99 -8.50 -12.47
CA LEU A 19 -7.82 -7.75 -11.54
C LEU A 19 -7.27 -7.81 -10.11
N LEU A 20 -6.84 -8.99 -9.65
CA LEU A 20 -6.23 -9.15 -8.33
C LEU A 20 -4.85 -8.49 -8.24
N TRP A 21 -4.02 -8.61 -9.27
CA TRP A 21 -2.75 -7.90 -9.32
C TRP A 21 -2.96 -6.38 -9.25
N ALA A 22 -3.85 -5.82 -10.08
CA ALA A 22 -4.16 -4.40 -10.06
C ALA A 22 -4.72 -3.94 -8.71
N SER A 23 -5.55 -4.76 -8.06
CA SER A 23 -6.12 -4.46 -6.74
C SER A 23 -5.09 -4.58 -5.62
N VAL A 24 -4.76 -5.83 -5.23
CA VAL A 24 -3.97 -6.11 -4.02
C VAL A 24 -2.47 -5.99 -4.23
N GLY A 25 -2.01 -6.21 -5.47
CA GLY A 25 -0.59 -6.06 -5.84
C GLY A 25 -0.17 -4.61 -5.99
N PHE A 26 -1.02 -3.77 -6.60
CA PHE A 26 -0.65 -2.41 -6.97
C PHE A 26 -1.42 -1.32 -6.21
N LEU A 27 -2.75 -1.23 -6.38
CA LEU A 27 -3.52 -0.10 -5.84
C LEU A 27 -3.54 -0.05 -4.31
N MET A 28 -3.69 -1.18 -3.62
CA MET A 28 -3.69 -1.19 -2.15
C MET A 28 -2.36 -0.71 -1.55
N PRO A 29 -1.18 -1.20 -1.98
CA PRO A 29 0.10 -0.65 -1.56
C PRO A 29 0.27 0.83 -1.89
N VAL A 30 -0.10 1.27 -3.09
CA VAL A 30 -0.06 2.69 -3.48
C VAL A 30 -0.93 3.54 -2.55
N GLY A 31 -2.14 3.10 -2.23
CA GLY A 31 -3.01 3.78 -1.28
C GLY A 31 -2.40 3.91 0.12
N ILE A 32 -1.68 2.89 0.61
CA ILE A 32 -0.94 2.96 1.88
C ILE A 32 0.20 3.99 1.78
N ILE A 33 0.97 4.00 0.70
CA ILE A 33 2.05 4.97 0.48
C ILE A 33 1.49 6.39 0.47
N ILE A 34 0.36 6.64 -0.22
CA ILE A 34 -0.30 7.94 -0.29
C ILE A 34 -0.68 8.45 1.11
N ILE A 35 -1.39 7.65 1.91
CA ILE A 35 -1.83 8.12 3.22
C ILE A 35 -0.66 8.30 4.19
N ARG A 36 0.42 7.55 4.03
CA ARG A 36 1.60 7.66 4.86
C ARG A 36 2.32 9.01 4.66
N VAL A 37 2.30 9.57 3.45
CA VAL A 37 2.80 10.93 3.18
C VAL A 37 2.09 11.98 4.04
N SER A 38 0.83 11.75 4.44
CA SER A 38 0.05 12.70 5.25
C SER A 38 0.69 13.04 6.60
N HIS A 39 1.50 12.13 7.17
CA HIS A 39 2.23 12.38 8.42
C HIS A 39 3.28 13.51 8.33
N ARG A 40 3.65 13.90 7.10
CA ARG A 40 4.70 14.90 6.81
C ARG A 40 4.15 16.21 6.29
N VAL A 41 2.84 16.29 6.08
CA VAL A 41 2.18 17.45 5.50
C VAL A 41 1.44 18.22 6.59
N HIS A 42 1.76 19.51 6.71
CA HIS A 42 1.09 20.39 7.68
C HIS A 42 -0.05 21.21 7.06
N CYS A 43 -0.09 21.33 5.72
CA CYS A 43 -1.15 22.05 5.02
C CYS A 43 -2.46 21.25 5.01
N ILE A 44 -3.53 21.84 5.53
CA ILE A 44 -4.83 21.17 5.72
C ILE A 44 -5.47 20.73 4.39
N THR A 45 -5.30 21.53 3.34
CA THR A 45 -5.82 21.22 1.98
C THR A 45 -5.11 19.99 1.42
N LYS A 46 -3.78 19.92 1.56
CA LYS A 46 -2.99 18.76 1.13
C LYS A 46 -3.34 17.50 1.93
N LEU A 47 -3.55 17.64 3.25
CA LEU A 47 -4.00 16.52 4.10
C LEU A 47 -5.34 15.96 3.66
N ARG A 48 -6.31 16.84 3.34
CA ARG A 48 -7.61 16.41 2.79
C ARG A 48 -7.44 15.71 1.44
N ALA A 49 -6.65 16.27 0.55
CA ALA A 49 -6.38 15.66 -0.77
C ALA A 49 -5.78 14.27 -0.63
N LEU A 50 -4.77 14.06 0.23
CA LEU A 50 -4.16 12.75 0.48
C LEU A 50 -5.15 11.75 1.09
N PHE A 51 -6.00 12.21 2.00
CA PHE A 51 -7.05 11.37 2.58
C PHE A 51 -8.05 10.89 1.53
N TYR A 52 -8.56 11.81 0.69
CA TYR A 52 -9.49 11.44 -0.38
C TYR A 52 -8.83 10.60 -1.47
N ALA A 53 -7.57 10.87 -1.81
CA ALA A 53 -6.81 10.03 -2.73
C ALA A 53 -6.66 8.59 -2.20
N HIS A 54 -6.31 8.43 -0.92
CA HIS A 54 -6.30 7.11 -0.27
C HIS A 54 -7.66 6.43 -0.34
N LEU A 55 -8.73 7.15 0.02
CA LEU A 55 -10.10 6.60 0.00
C LEU A 55 -10.51 6.14 -1.39
N ILE A 56 -10.29 6.96 -2.42
CA ILE A 56 -10.64 6.64 -3.81
C ILE A 56 -9.85 5.42 -4.30
N VAL A 57 -8.52 5.42 -4.10
CA VAL A 57 -7.66 4.33 -4.54
C VAL A 57 -8.05 3.01 -3.86
N GLN A 58 -8.31 3.02 -2.54
CA GLN A 58 -8.74 1.82 -1.82
C GLN A 58 -10.13 1.35 -2.25
N THR A 59 -11.06 2.27 -2.52
CA THR A 59 -12.39 1.91 -3.03
C THR A 59 -12.30 1.24 -4.40
N VAL A 60 -11.51 1.79 -5.31
CA VAL A 60 -11.27 1.17 -6.64
C VAL A 60 -10.63 -0.21 -6.48
N ALA A 61 -9.64 -0.36 -5.58
CA ALA A 61 -9.02 -1.64 -5.31
C ALA A 61 -10.03 -2.68 -4.79
N ILE A 62 -10.91 -2.32 -3.86
CA ILE A 62 -11.96 -3.21 -3.35
C ILE A 62 -12.93 -3.63 -4.47
N LEU A 63 -13.32 -2.70 -5.34
CA LEU A 63 -14.20 -3.01 -6.47
C LEU A 63 -13.54 -4.00 -7.46
N LEU A 64 -12.26 -3.82 -7.77
CA LEU A 64 -11.51 -4.75 -8.62
C LEU A 64 -11.36 -6.13 -7.97
N ALA A 65 -11.06 -6.19 -6.66
CA ALA A 65 -11.01 -7.45 -5.92
C ALA A 65 -12.36 -8.15 -5.92
N THR A 66 -13.45 -7.39 -5.79
CA THR A 66 -14.82 -7.92 -5.82
C THR A 66 -15.15 -8.46 -7.22
N ALA A 67 -14.82 -7.75 -8.28
CA ALA A 67 -15.00 -8.23 -9.65
C ALA A 67 -14.22 -9.54 -9.89
N ALA A 68 -12.98 -9.63 -9.41
CA ALA A 68 -12.17 -10.85 -9.50
C ALA A 68 -12.78 -12.02 -8.70
N ALA A 69 -13.31 -11.74 -7.50
CA ALA A 69 -13.97 -12.75 -6.67
C ALA A 69 -15.25 -13.27 -7.34
N VAL A 70 -16.09 -12.38 -7.88
CA VAL A 70 -17.30 -12.74 -8.64
C VAL A 70 -16.93 -13.59 -9.86
N LEU A 71 -15.92 -13.16 -10.63
CA LEU A 71 -15.43 -13.92 -11.78
C LEU A 71 -15.00 -15.34 -11.37
N SER A 72 -14.31 -15.47 -10.23
CA SER A 72 -13.87 -16.75 -9.69
C SER A 72 -15.05 -17.64 -9.29
N VAL A 73 -16.05 -17.08 -8.61
CA VAL A 73 -17.23 -17.85 -8.15
C VAL A 73 -18.05 -18.37 -9.33
N ILE A 74 -18.18 -17.58 -10.40
CA ILE A 74 -19.00 -17.94 -11.55
C ILE A 74 -18.30 -18.95 -12.47
N ASN A 75 -16.98 -18.83 -12.67
CA ASN A 75 -16.30 -19.52 -13.76
C ASN A 75 -15.33 -20.63 -13.31
N PHE A 76 -14.99 -20.70 -12.01
CA PHE A 76 -14.01 -21.69 -11.53
C PHE A 76 -14.64 -22.69 -10.56
N ASP A 77 -13.99 -23.85 -10.40
CA ASP A 77 -14.35 -24.81 -9.36
C ASP A 77 -14.02 -24.25 -7.98
N ASN A 78 -15.05 -24.04 -7.16
CA ASN A 78 -14.99 -23.47 -5.83
C ASN A 78 -15.03 -24.57 -4.73
N SER A 79 -14.31 -25.66 -4.94
CA SER A 79 -14.22 -26.75 -3.98
C SER A 79 -13.43 -26.42 -2.71
N PHE A 80 -12.72 -25.28 -2.70
CA PHE A 80 -11.79 -24.86 -1.63
C PHE A 80 -10.74 -25.92 -1.28
N SER A 81 -10.42 -26.79 -2.24
CA SER A 81 -9.48 -27.88 -2.07
C SER A 81 -8.02 -27.43 -2.00
N ASN A 82 -7.69 -26.25 -2.53
CA ASN A 82 -6.34 -25.74 -2.59
C ASN A 82 -6.11 -24.47 -1.72
N THR A 83 -4.85 -24.23 -1.37
CA THR A 83 -4.43 -23.14 -0.49
C THR A 83 -4.78 -21.76 -1.07
N HIS A 84 -4.66 -21.58 -2.41
CA HIS A 84 -4.99 -20.31 -3.06
C HIS A 84 -6.44 -19.90 -2.83
N GLN A 85 -7.39 -20.83 -2.99
CA GLN A 85 -8.82 -20.57 -2.79
C GLN A 85 -9.13 -20.24 -1.33
N ARG A 86 -8.56 -20.99 -0.37
CA ARG A 86 -8.78 -20.76 1.07
C ARG A 86 -8.24 -19.41 1.52
N LEU A 87 -7.00 -19.09 1.12
CA LEU A 87 -6.38 -17.78 1.40
C LEU A 87 -7.14 -16.66 0.70
N GLY A 88 -7.58 -16.87 -0.55
CA GLY A 88 -8.35 -15.91 -1.31
C GLY A 88 -9.68 -15.56 -0.64
N ALA A 89 -10.43 -16.56 -0.14
CA ALA A 89 -11.66 -16.33 0.58
C ALA A 89 -11.45 -15.57 1.90
N ALA A 90 -10.45 -15.96 2.70
CA ALA A 90 -10.09 -15.27 3.93
C ALA A 90 -9.64 -13.82 3.66
N LEU A 91 -8.79 -13.63 2.65
CA LEU A 91 -8.33 -12.31 2.22
C LEU A 91 -9.50 -11.42 1.78
N TYR A 92 -10.44 -11.95 1.01
CA TYR A 92 -11.61 -11.20 0.54
C TYR A 92 -12.49 -10.74 1.71
N ALA A 93 -12.69 -11.59 2.72
CA ALA A 93 -13.39 -11.19 3.95
C ALA A 93 -12.65 -10.05 4.68
N LEU A 94 -11.32 -10.14 4.82
CA LEU A 94 -10.50 -9.09 5.44
C LEU A 94 -10.52 -7.78 4.66
N ILE A 95 -10.54 -7.83 3.32
CA ILE A 95 -10.67 -6.65 2.45
C ILE A 95 -11.97 -5.90 2.75
N TRP A 96 -13.09 -6.59 2.99
CA TRP A 96 -14.37 -5.94 3.32
C TRP A 96 -14.47 -5.50 4.78
N ILE A 97 -13.74 -6.12 5.71
CA ILE A 97 -13.64 -5.65 7.08
C ILE A 97 -12.97 -4.27 7.17
N GLN A 98 -12.02 -3.97 6.29
CA GLN A 98 -11.27 -2.71 6.30
C GLN A 98 -12.15 -1.45 6.17
N PRO A 99 -13.05 -1.32 5.19
CA PRO A 99 -13.95 -0.16 5.11
C PRO A 99 -14.90 -0.08 6.30
N VAL A 100 -15.34 -1.20 6.87
CA VAL A 100 -16.16 -1.19 8.11
C VAL A 100 -15.37 -0.58 9.25
N VAL A 101 -14.13 -1.03 9.48
CA VAL A 101 -13.23 -0.44 10.48
C VAL A 101 -12.96 1.02 10.19
N ALA A 102 -12.80 1.41 8.92
CA ALA A 102 -12.56 2.80 8.55
C ALA A 102 -13.74 3.73 8.89
N VAL A 103 -14.98 3.29 8.67
CA VAL A 103 -16.20 4.06 9.00
C VAL A 103 -16.39 4.20 10.51
N LEU A 104 -15.99 3.20 11.28
CA LEU A 104 -16.06 3.21 12.76
C LEU A 104 -14.97 4.07 13.40
N ARG A 105 -14.41 5.03 12.67
CA ARG A 105 -13.33 5.91 13.13
C ARG A 105 -13.76 6.80 14.31
N PRO A 106 -13.13 6.69 15.50
CA PRO A 106 -13.46 7.53 16.66
C PRO A 106 -13.12 9.00 16.46
N HIS A 107 -13.81 9.87 17.19
CA HIS A 107 -13.56 11.32 17.17
C HIS A 107 -12.12 11.65 17.61
N ARG A 108 -11.62 12.80 17.15
CA ARG A 108 -10.31 13.31 17.55
C ARG A 108 -10.28 13.56 19.06
N GLY A 109 -9.18 13.20 19.72
CA GLY A 109 -8.98 13.39 21.17
C GLY A 109 -9.43 12.23 22.06
N THR A 110 -10.11 11.21 21.53
CA THR A 110 -10.47 10.02 22.31
C THR A 110 -9.30 9.02 22.44
N LYS A 111 -9.13 8.41 23.61
CA LYS A 111 -8.08 7.40 23.86
C LYS A 111 -8.18 6.20 22.93
N ILE A 112 -9.41 5.78 22.58
CA ILE A 112 -9.68 4.62 21.71
C ILE A 112 -9.21 4.84 20.26
N ARG A 113 -8.97 6.09 19.85
CA ARG A 113 -8.51 6.42 18.51
C ARG A 113 -7.13 5.84 18.17
N GLY A 114 -6.25 5.72 19.17
CA GLY A 114 -4.95 5.06 19.00
C GLY A 114 -5.08 3.58 18.70
N VAL A 115 -5.96 2.89 19.43
CA VAL A 115 -6.27 1.46 19.22
C VAL A 115 -6.91 1.25 17.85
N TRP A 116 -7.87 2.09 17.47
CA TRP A 116 -8.48 2.06 16.14
C TRP A 116 -7.44 2.24 15.02
N TYR A 117 -6.53 3.21 15.18
CA TYR A 117 -5.47 3.44 14.19
C TYR A 117 -4.56 2.21 14.04
N LEU A 118 -4.14 1.62 15.15
CA LEU A 118 -3.33 0.40 15.16
C LEU A 118 -4.05 -0.76 14.47
N LEU A 119 -5.33 -0.97 14.80
CA LEU A 119 -6.15 -2.02 14.21
C LEU A 119 -6.30 -1.84 12.68
N HIS A 120 -6.67 -0.64 12.24
CA HIS A 120 -6.81 -0.32 10.81
C HIS A 120 -5.48 -0.49 10.07
N TRP A 121 -4.37 -0.06 10.67
CA TRP A 121 -3.03 -0.19 10.09
C TRP A 121 -2.59 -1.67 10.00
N LEU A 122 -2.75 -2.44 11.07
CA LEU A 122 -2.40 -3.87 11.10
C LEU A 122 -3.21 -4.67 10.07
N LEU A 123 -4.53 -4.47 10.06
CA LEU A 123 -5.39 -5.14 9.09
C LEU A 123 -5.04 -4.76 7.65
N GLY A 124 -4.83 -3.45 7.37
CA GLY A 124 -4.49 -3.00 6.04
C GLY A 124 -3.14 -3.52 5.54
N THR A 125 -2.13 -3.49 6.41
CA THR A 125 -0.81 -4.06 6.10
C THR A 125 -0.89 -5.58 5.93
N GLY A 126 -1.63 -6.26 6.81
CA GLY A 126 -1.88 -7.70 6.73
C GLY A 126 -2.57 -8.11 5.43
N VAL A 127 -3.59 -7.37 5.00
CA VAL A 127 -4.27 -7.57 3.71
C VAL A 127 -3.29 -7.45 2.55
N CYS A 128 -2.43 -6.44 2.53
CA CYS A 128 -1.43 -6.28 1.46
C CYS A 128 -0.43 -7.44 1.45
N VAL A 129 0.13 -7.83 2.59
CA VAL A 129 1.11 -8.94 2.68
C VAL A 129 0.48 -10.26 2.28
N LEU A 130 -0.69 -10.58 2.82
CA LEU A 130 -1.43 -11.80 2.47
C LEU A 130 -1.89 -11.79 1.01
N GLY A 131 -2.27 -10.63 0.49
CA GLY A 131 -2.67 -10.46 -0.90
C GLY A 131 -1.53 -10.78 -1.86
N VAL A 132 -0.36 -10.18 -1.64
CA VAL A 132 0.85 -10.48 -2.42
C VAL A 132 1.22 -11.97 -2.31
N ALA A 133 1.21 -12.52 -1.10
CA ALA A 133 1.49 -13.95 -0.90
C ALA A 133 0.49 -14.83 -1.68
N ASN A 134 -0.81 -14.48 -1.66
CA ASN A 134 -1.82 -15.24 -2.40
C ASN A 134 -1.68 -15.13 -3.92
N VAL A 135 -1.16 -14.01 -4.45
CA VAL A 135 -0.81 -13.91 -5.88
C VAL A 135 0.31 -14.90 -6.24
N TYR A 136 1.37 -15.01 -5.43
CA TYR A 136 2.42 -16.02 -5.64
C TYR A 136 1.89 -17.46 -5.58
N VAL A 137 1.02 -17.75 -4.59
CA VAL A 137 0.37 -19.06 -4.48
C VAL A 137 -0.50 -19.35 -5.71
N GLY A 138 -1.21 -18.34 -6.22
CA GLY A 138 -2.00 -18.44 -7.46
C GLY A 138 -1.14 -18.74 -8.68
N LEU A 139 -0.02 -18.02 -8.87
CA LEU A 139 0.94 -18.28 -9.95
C LEU A 139 1.51 -19.70 -9.87
N ARG A 140 1.86 -20.16 -8.66
CA ARG A 140 2.31 -21.53 -8.44
C ARG A 140 1.23 -22.55 -8.82
N THR A 141 0.01 -22.38 -8.35
CA THR A 141 -1.13 -23.25 -8.66
C THR A 141 -1.40 -23.30 -10.15
N TYR A 142 -1.32 -22.15 -10.84
CA TYR A 142 -1.47 -22.09 -12.29
C TYR A 142 -0.38 -22.91 -13.00
N ARG A 143 0.89 -22.77 -12.60
CA ARG A 143 2.01 -23.54 -13.16
C ARG A 143 1.82 -25.04 -12.95
N GLU A 144 1.43 -25.46 -11.74
CA GLU A 144 1.23 -26.87 -11.39
C GLU A 144 0.08 -27.50 -12.19
N ARG A 145 -0.96 -26.74 -12.51
CA ARG A 145 -2.13 -27.23 -13.24
C ARG A 145 -1.98 -27.18 -14.76
N THR A 146 -1.19 -26.24 -15.29
CA THR A 146 -1.10 -26.00 -16.74
C THR A 146 0.26 -26.34 -17.35
N SER A 147 1.28 -26.60 -16.51
CA SER A 147 2.68 -26.77 -16.92
C SER A 147 3.26 -25.56 -17.67
N ARG A 148 2.58 -24.39 -17.66
CA ARG A 148 3.07 -23.17 -18.29
C ARG A 148 4.02 -22.42 -17.35
N SER A 149 5.07 -21.80 -17.93
CA SER A 149 6.00 -20.97 -17.17
C SER A 149 5.32 -19.72 -16.67
N VAL A 150 5.57 -19.37 -15.40
CA VAL A 150 5.12 -18.13 -14.73
C VAL A 150 6.30 -17.28 -14.28
N SER A 151 7.53 -17.63 -14.66
CA SER A 151 8.75 -16.98 -14.17
C SER A 151 8.78 -15.49 -14.45
N LEU A 152 8.34 -15.05 -15.63
CA LEU A 152 8.25 -13.64 -15.99
C LEU A 152 7.28 -12.88 -15.05
N TRP A 153 6.09 -13.42 -14.84
CA TRP A 153 5.08 -12.79 -13.98
C TRP A 153 5.53 -12.74 -12.52
N ALA A 154 6.16 -13.81 -12.04
CA ALA A 154 6.73 -13.82 -10.69
C ALA A 154 7.88 -12.83 -10.55
N ALA A 155 8.77 -12.70 -11.56
CA ALA A 155 9.85 -11.71 -11.54
C ALA A 155 9.32 -10.26 -11.55
N LEU A 156 8.32 -9.96 -12.39
CA LEU A 156 7.68 -8.63 -12.43
C LEU A 156 7.01 -8.27 -11.10
N LEU A 157 6.26 -9.20 -10.51
CA LEU A 157 5.65 -9.01 -9.20
C LEU A 157 6.70 -8.80 -8.11
N THR A 158 7.80 -9.57 -8.13
CA THR A 158 8.90 -9.42 -7.17
C THR A 158 9.57 -8.05 -7.30
N ALA A 159 9.83 -7.60 -8.52
CA ALA A 159 10.39 -6.27 -8.77
C ALA A 159 9.46 -5.16 -8.25
N GLU A 160 8.16 -5.25 -8.54
CA GLU A 160 7.15 -4.30 -8.07
C GLU A 160 7.08 -4.25 -6.54
N VAL A 161 6.96 -5.41 -5.88
CA VAL A 161 6.91 -5.49 -4.41
C VAL A 161 8.20 -4.95 -3.79
N SER A 162 9.36 -5.19 -4.40
CA SER A 162 10.64 -4.65 -3.94
C SER A 162 10.66 -3.13 -4.04
N ILE A 163 10.18 -2.55 -5.14
CA ILE A 163 10.08 -1.09 -5.32
C ILE A 163 9.14 -0.49 -4.27
N VAL A 164 7.96 -1.08 -4.07
CA VAL A 164 7.00 -0.64 -3.05
C VAL A 164 7.61 -0.68 -1.65
N ALA A 165 8.30 -1.77 -1.31
CA ALA A 165 8.98 -1.91 -0.02
C ALA A 165 10.08 -0.86 0.17
N VAL A 166 10.91 -0.62 -0.85
CA VAL A 166 11.94 0.42 -0.82
C VAL A 166 11.33 1.80 -0.63
N VAL A 167 10.30 2.16 -1.40
CA VAL A 167 9.60 3.44 -1.26
C VAL A 167 9.00 3.58 0.15
N TYR A 168 8.37 2.53 0.67
CA TYR A 168 7.79 2.50 2.00
C TYR A 168 8.85 2.75 3.09
N LEU A 169 10.01 2.10 3.00
CA LEU A 169 11.12 2.27 3.95
C LEU A 169 11.81 3.63 3.81
N LEU A 170 12.01 4.11 2.57
CA LEU A 170 12.60 5.43 2.33
C LEU A 170 11.73 6.57 2.86
N GLN A 171 10.41 6.40 2.87
CA GLN A 171 9.52 7.40 3.46
C GLN A 171 9.87 7.70 4.92
N ASP A 172 10.30 6.74 5.74
CA ASP A 172 10.68 7.00 7.13
C ASP A 172 12.06 7.67 7.25
N LYS A 173 13.00 7.25 6.40
CA LYS A 173 14.37 7.77 6.44
C LYS A 173 14.51 9.16 5.83
N TRP A 174 13.62 9.53 4.90
CA TRP A 174 13.66 10.81 4.19
C TRP A 174 13.61 12.00 5.14
N GLU A 175 12.76 11.97 6.15
CA GLU A 175 12.66 13.06 7.14
C GLU A 175 13.96 13.21 7.95
N TYR A 176 14.56 12.10 8.34
CA TYR A 176 15.83 12.09 9.04
C TYR A 176 16.95 12.70 8.17
N LEU A 177 17.06 12.28 6.92
CA LEU A 177 18.05 12.79 5.97
C LEU A 177 17.87 14.30 5.71
N MET A 178 16.63 14.76 5.53
CA MET A 178 16.34 16.17 5.29
C MET A 178 16.62 17.03 6.52
N LYS A 179 16.40 16.54 7.74
CA LYS A 179 16.78 17.23 8.97
C LYS A 179 18.29 17.37 9.09
N GLN A 180 19.05 16.29 8.82
CA GLN A 180 20.51 16.35 8.84
C GLN A 180 21.06 17.32 7.80
N ALA A 181 20.54 17.33 6.58
CA ALA A 181 20.95 18.27 5.55
C ALA A 181 20.76 19.74 5.98
N ARG A 182 19.62 20.07 6.60
CA ARG A 182 19.35 21.44 7.11
C ARG A 182 20.31 21.85 8.22
N VAL A 183 20.59 20.95 9.16
CA VAL A 183 21.55 21.25 10.25
C VAL A 183 22.95 21.44 9.68
N GLY A 184 23.35 20.68 8.66
CA GLY A 184 24.62 20.89 7.96
C GLY A 184 24.69 22.26 7.27
N ASP A 185 23.64 22.72 6.62
CA ASP A 185 23.59 24.04 5.97
C ASP A 185 23.63 25.20 6.97
N GLU A 186 22.95 25.09 8.12
CA GLU A 186 23.01 26.11 9.18
C GLU A 186 24.40 26.25 9.83
N GLN A 187 25.16 25.16 9.91
CA GLN A 187 26.53 25.20 10.45
C GLN A 187 27.55 25.75 9.47
N VAL A 188 27.25 25.73 8.17
CA VAL A 188 28.15 26.23 7.11
C VAL A 188 27.93 27.72 6.82
N THR A 189 26.76 28.31 7.18
CA THR A 189 26.52 29.75 7.02
C THR A 189 27.16 30.52 8.18
N PRO A 190 28.26 31.28 7.95
CA PRO A 190 28.85 32.10 9.01
C PRO A 190 27.84 33.15 9.44
N SER A 191 27.64 33.28 10.74
CA SER A 191 26.88 34.41 11.32
C SER A 191 27.44 35.72 10.80
N PRO A 192 26.61 36.67 10.32
CA PRO A 192 27.11 37.98 9.92
C PRO A 192 27.76 38.60 11.19
N LEU A 193 29.05 38.85 11.10
CA LEU A 193 29.84 39.51 12.13
C LEU A 193 29.11 40.73 12.67
N GLY A 194 28.87 40.74 13.95
CA GLY A 194 28.23 41.81 14.67
C GLY A 194 28.86 43.16 14.36
N GLY A 195 28.02 44.07 13.89
CA GLY A 195 28.38 45.46 13.68
C GLY A 195 28.89 46.07 14.98
N SER A 196 30.14 46.52 14.97
CA SER A 196 30.82 47.29 15.97
C SER A 196 29.98 48.55 16.33
N HIS A 197 29.39 48.56 17.51
CA HIS A 197 28.93 49.78 18.12
C HIS A 197 30.16 50.57 18.63
N LYS A 198 30.68 51.49 17.79
CA LYS A 198 31.57 52.55 18.26
C LYS A 198 30.75 53.48 19.15
N GLY A 199 31.13 53.53 20.42
CA GLY A 199 30.73 54.54 21.34
C GLY A 199 31.12 55.94 20.86
N SER A 200 30.20 56.87 20.93
CA SER A 200 30.46 58.30 20.87
C SER A 200 30.30 58.83 22.30
N GLU A 201 31.43 59.02 22.97
CA GLU A 201 31.51 59.94 24.11
C GLU A 201 31.24 61.35 23.59
N MET A 202 30.38 62.08 24.22
CA MET A 202 30.32 63.52 24.10
C MET A 202 30.37 64.13 25.51
N VAL A 203 31.51 64.80 25.72
CA VAL A 203 31.80 65.79 26.75
C VAL A 203 31.01 67.08 26.45
N SER A 204 30.29 67.60 27.42
CA SER A 204 30.11 68.99 27.80
C SER A 204 28.88 69.14 28.61
#